data_29f96993aef85434bc970bc66738855c
#
_entry.id   29f96993aef85434bc970bc66738855c
#
_cell.length_a   1.000
_cell.length_b   1.000
_cell.length_c   1.000
_cell.angle_alpha   90.00
_cell.angle_beta   90.00
_cell.angle_gamma   90.00
#
_symmetry.space_group_name_H-M   'P 1'
#
loop_
_entity.id
_entity.type
_entity.pdbx_description
1 polymer ?
#
loop_
_entity_poly.entity_id
_entity_poly.type
_entity_poly.pdbx_seq_one_letter_code
_entity_poly.pdbx_strand_id
1 'polypeptide(L)'
;LAVFLLAAMGLVLWLVYVFTPLHGGKSKSSTEKEAIDWSFLRSARFWLLTGLLFFQNAAEQSVNGWMVTYFKGSGIIAGTLAAYTVTVMWGATLVGRLLIAFVFPLKKPRKAMVGMSVLCTVFYVLLVMAHTQGAAILLLFAFAISMSGLNPTAVASAGRMTSVTSMGIMLPVASSGAILMPWVIGIVAERAGLAAGMASNIVPCVGLVVFTLLVAKLPEE
;
A
#
# COMPACT_ATOMS: atom_id res chain seq x y z
N LEU A 1 -7.99 -0.92 27.99
CA LEU A 1 -8.15 -2.36 27.85
C LEU A 1 -7.51 -2.86 26.54
N ALA A 2 -7.88 -2.34 25.35
CA ALA A 2 -7.38 -2.80 24.05
C ALA A 2 -5.84 -2.77 23.95
N VAL A 3 -5.18 -1.71 24.41
CA VAL A 3 -3.71 -1.58 24.36
C VAL A 3 -3.04 -2.66 25.22
N PHE A 4 -3.59 -2.98 26.40
CA PHE A 4 -3.07 -4.04 27.26
C PHE A 4 -3.25 -5.41 26.64
N LEU A 5 -4.36 -5.68 25.96
CA LEU A 5 -4.58 -6.93 25.23
C LEU A 5 -3.60 -7.11 24.08
N LEU A 6 -3.35 -6.05 23.30
CA LEU A 6 -2.36 -6.07 22.22
C LEU A 6 -0.93 -6.28 22.76
N ALA A 7 -0.58 -5.62 23.86
CA ALA A 7 0.72 -5.81 24.51
C ALA A 7 0.89 -7.23 25.05
N ALA A 8 -0.15 -7.79 25.70
CA ALA A 8 -0.14 -9.18 26.17
C ALA A 8 0.00 -10.19 25.02
N MET A 9 -0.73 -9.97 23.92
CA MET A 9 -0.63 -10.82 22.72
C MET A 9 0.77 -10.74 22.10
N GLY A 10 1.37 -9.54 22.02
CA GLY A 10 2.75 -9.34 21.56
C GLY A 10 3.76 -10.08 22.44
N LEU A 11 3.57 -10.03 23.75
CA LEU A 11 4.43 -10.73 24.71
C LEU A 11 4.31 -12.25 24.56
N VAL A 12 3.09 -12.78 24.40
CA VAL A 12 2.86 -14.21 24.14
C VAL A 12 3.53 -14.65 22.84
N LEU A 13 3.38 -13.90 21.76
CA LEU A 13 4.02 -14.20 20.49
C LEU A 13 5.55 -14.17 20.61
N TRP A 14 6.10 -13.20 21.35
CA TRP A 14 7.53 -13.11 21.61
C TRP A 14 8.03 -14.32 22.42
N LEU A 15 7.31 -14.73 23.47
CA LEU A 15 7.64 -15.93 24.25
C LEU A 15 7.59 -17.18 23.38
N VAL A 16 6.53 -17.35 22.57
CA VAL A 16 6.42 -18.48 21.63
C VAL A 16 7.63 -18.50 20.69
N TYR A 17 8.01 -17.34 20.14
CA TYR A 17 9.16 -17.23 19.25
C TYR A 17 10.49 -17.62 19.95
N VAL A 18 10.70 -17.17 21.19
CA VAL A 18 11.93 -17.47 21.95
C VAL A 18 12.01 -18.96 22.33
N PHE A 19 10.88 -19.57 22.69
CA PHE A 19 10.86 -20.97 23.15
C PHE A 19 10.59 -21.98 22.03
N THR A 20 10.22 -21.55 20.83
CA THR A 20 10.09 -22.46 19.68
C THR A 20 11.46 -22.70 19.07
N PRO A 21 12.00 -23.93 19.06
CA PRO A 21 13.24 -24.22 18.37
C PRO A 21 13.01 -24.08 16.87
N LEU A 22 13.31 -22.91 16.34
CA LEU A 22 13.34 -22.72 14.90
C LEU A 22 14.45 -23.61 14.37
N HIS A 23 14.09 -24.69 13.68
CA HIS A 23 15.03 -25.44 12.86
C HIS A 23 15.49 -24.48 11.76
N GLY A 24 16.48 -23.67 12.09
CA GLY A 24 17.16 -22.84 11.10
C GLY A 24 17.67 -23.79 10.02
N GLY A 25 17.09 -23.69 8.83
CA GLY A 25 17.74 -24.28 7.68
C GLY A 25 19.21 -23.88 7.78
N LYS A 26 20.13 -24.84 7.64
CA LYS A 26 21.58 -24.60 7.70
C LYS A 26 21.90 -23.45 6.74
N SER A 27 21.84 -22.22 7.24
CA SER A 27 22.55 -21.12 6.62
C SER A 27 23.99 -21.60 6.65
N LYS A 28 24.55 -21.91 5.49
CA LYS A 28 25.98 -22.03 5.35
C LYS A 28 26.52 -20.73 5.92
N SER A 29 27.04 -20.79 7.13
CA SER A 29 27.87 -19.75 7.72
C SER A 29 29.12 -19.68 6.85
N SER A 30 29.01 -19.07 5.70
CA SER A 30 30.17 -18.54 5.01
C SER A 30 30.55 -17.30 5.78
N THR A 31 31.56 -17.41 6.59
CA THR A 31 32.26 -16.34 7.32
C THR A 31 32.99 -15.37 6.38
N GLU A 32 32.72 -15.47 5.09
CA GLU A 32 33.09 -14.46 4.12
C GLU A 32 32.02 -13.37 4.19
N LYS A 33 32.42 -12.21 4.69
CA LYS A 33 31.67 -10.97 4.48
C LYS A 33 31.62 -10.76 2.95
N GLU A 34 30.62 -11.35 2.27
CA GLU A 34 30.35 -11.01 0.88
C GLU A 34 30.17 -9.49 0.85
N ALA A 35 31.06 -8.82 0.13
CA ALA A 35 30.95 -7.39 -0.08
C ALA A 35 29.57 -7.12 -0.69
N ILE A 36 28.79 -6.23 -0.07
CA ILE A 36 27.45 -5.90 -0.56
C ILE A 36 27.60 -5.37 -1.99
N ASP A 37 27.06 -6.09 -2.96
CA ASP A 37 27.02 -5.65 -4.34
C ASP A 37 25.98 -4.52 -4.49
N TRP A 38 26.45 -3.32 -4.68
CA TRP A 38 25.62 -2.12 -4.89
C TRP A 38 25.20 -1.91 -6.34
N SER A 39 25.49 -2.84 -7.24
CA SER A 39 25.19 -2.74 -8.67
C SER A 39 23.69 -2.61 -8.94
N PHE A 40 22.83 -3.14 -8.07
CA PHE A 40 21.38 -3.04 -8.19
C PHE A 40 20.87 -1.58 -8.20
N LEU A 41 21.58 -0.63 -7.58
CA LEU A 41 21.22 0.79 -7.60
C LEU A 41 21.29 1.40 -9.02
N ARG A 42 22.06 0.78 -9.92
CA ARG A 42 22.12 1.17 -11.34
C ARG A 42 21.05 0.48 -12.20
N SER A 43 20.33 -0.48 -11.64
CA SER A 43 19.31 -1.22 -12.37
C SER A 43 18.01 -0.42 -12.48
N ALA A 44 17.52 -0.22 -13.71
CA ALA A 44 16.22 0.37 -13.96
C ALA A 44 15.09 -0.45 -13.29
N ARG A 45 15.24 -1.78 -13.23
CA ARG A 45 14.29 -2.71 -12.59
C ARG A 45 14.11 -2.36 -11.11
N PHE A 46 15.20 -2.10 -10.39
CA PHE A 46 15.16 -1.70 -8.98
C PHE A 46 14.33 -0.43 -8.78
N TRP A 47 14.58 0.62 -9.57
CA TRP A 47 13.88 1.89 -9.43
C TRP A 47 12.42 1.83 -9.88
N LEU A 48 12.09 1.02 -10.89
CA LEU A 48 10.71 0.81 -11.31
C LEU A 48 9.88 0.10 -10.22
N LEU A 49 10.44 -0.91 -9.57
CA LEU A 49 9.76 -1.59 -8.45
C LEU A 49 9.68 -0.71 -7.20
N THR A 50 10.74 0.04 -6.91
CA THR A 50 10.75 1.03 -5.82
C THR A 50 9.69 2.10 -6.05
N GLY A 51 9.61 2.65 -7.26
CA GLY A 51 8.61 3.65 -7.63
C GLY A 51 7.19 3.12 -7.56
N LEU A 52 6.96 1.89 -8.02
CA LEU A 52 5.65 1.23 -7.90
C LEU A 52 5.21 1.16 -6.43
N LEU A 53 6.06 0.66 -5.56
CA LEU A 53 5.78 0.54 -4.13
C LEU A 53 5.67 1.90 -3.44
N PHE A 54 6.48 2.90 -3.86
CA PHE A 54 6.40 4.26 -3.36
C PHE A 54 5.04 4.89 -3.64
N PHE A 55 4.57 4.85 -4.89
CA PHE A 55 3.28 5.43 -5.28
C PHE A 55 2.10 4.66 -4.69
N GLN A 56 2.24 3.34 -4.53
CA GLN A 56 1.24 2.52 -3.85
C GLN A 56 1.10 2.94 -2.37
N ASN A 57 2.22 3.04 -1.64
CA ASN A 57 2.22 3.49 -0.25
C ASN A 57 1.71 4.93 -0.11
N ALA A 58 2.13 5.82 -1.01
CA ALA A 58 1.68 7.21 -1.05
C ALA A 58 0.16 7.30 -1.19
N ALA A 59 -0.42 6.60 -2.17
CA ALA A 59 -1.86 6.64 -2.43
C ALA A 59 -2.68 6.05 -1.27
N GLU A 60 -2.28 4.89 -0.74
CA GLU A 60 -3.00 4.18 0.30
C GLU A 60 -2.95 4.92 1.64
N GLN A 61 -1.76 5.33 2.10
CA GLN A 61 -1.60 5.96 3.40
C GLN A 61 -2.17 7.39 3.46
N SER A 62 -2.24 8.07 2.32
CA SER A 62 -2.94 9.34 2.21
C SER A 62 -4.43 9.22 2.48
N VAL A 63 -5.06 8.18 1.92
CA VAL A 63 -6.49 7.91 2.17
C VAL A 63 -6.69 7.51 3.64
N ASN A 64 -5.85 6.64 4.18
CA ASN A 64 -5.91 6.25 5.60
C ASN A 64 -5.80 7.45 6.54
N GLY A 65 -4.89 8.38 6.27
CA GLY A 65 -4.61 9.53 7.14
C GLY A 65 -5.64 10.65 7.05
N TRP A 66 -6.17 10.92 5.86
CA TRP A 66 -6.96 12.13 5.61
C TRP A 66 -8.46 11.91 5.39
N MET A 67 -8.90 10.70 5.10
CA MET A 67 -10.28 10.44 4.67
C MET A 67 -11.31 10.80 5.76
N VAL A 68 -11.03 10.50 7.02
CA VAL A 68 -11.92 10.86 8.14
C VAL A 68 -12.06 12.38 8.26
N THR A 69 -10.93 13.09 8.18
CA THR A 69 -10.90 14.56 8.24
C THR A 69 -11.64 15.18 7.06
N TYR A 70 -11.43 14.60 5.86
CA TYR A 70 -12.12 15.05 4.65
C TYR A 70 -13.62 14.90 4.74
N PHE A 71 -14.13 13.75 5.16
CA PHE A 71 -15.56 13.52 5.24
C PHE A 71 -16.23 14.34 6.34
N LYS A 72 -15.55 14.55 7.47
CA LYS A 72 -16.04 15.45 8.53
C LYS A 72 -16.06 16.91 8.07
N GLY A 73 -14.97 17.36 7.44
CA GLY A 73 -14.83 18.75 7.01
C GLY A 73 -15.74 19.13 5.84
N SER A 74 -16.02 18.19 4.92
CA SER A 74 -16.94 18.39 3.79
C SER A 74 -18.43 18.22 4.16
N GLY A 75 -18.72 17.64 5.34
CA GLY A 75 -20.10 17.32 5.73
C GLY A 75 -20.77 16.19 4.93
N ILE A 76 -20.03 15.50 4.05
CA ILE A 76 -20.55 14.40 3.21
C ILE A 76 -21.00 13.22 4.07
N ILE A 77 -20.23 12.92 5.13
CA ILE A 77 -20.57 11.87 6.09
C ILE A 77 -20.69 12.49 7.48
N ALA A 78 -21.79 12.19 8.18
CA ALA A 78 -22.05 12.69 9.54
C ALA A 78 -20.91 12.33 10.50
N GLY A 79 -20.58 13.22 11.43
CA GLY A 79 -19.36 13.22 12.23
C GLY A 79 -19.00 11.89 12.92
N THR A 80 -19.98 11.18 13.48
CA THR A 80 -19.75 9.86 14.09
C THR A 80 -19.48 8.75 13.06
N LEU A 81 -20.21 8.77 11.94
CA LEU A 81 -20.06 7.78 10.86
C LEU A 81 -18.74 7.96 10.09
N ALA A 82 -18.22 9.19 10.00
CA ALA A 82 -16.93 9.43 9.34
C ALA A 82 -15.78 8.65 10.00
N ALA A 83 -15.82 8.40 11.31
CA ALA A 83 -14.81 7.61 11.99
C ALA A 83 -14.82 6.13 11.55
N TYR A 84 -15.97 5.59 11.15
CA TYR A 84 -16.09 4.22 10.66
C TYR A 84 -15.57 4.02 9.24
N THR A 85 -15.26 5.07 8.50
CA THR A 85 -14.68 4.96 7.15
C THR A 85 -13.34 4.21 7.14
N VAL A 86 -12.55 4.34 8.20
CA VAL A 86 -11.32 3.55 8.38
C VAL A 86 -11.64 2.07 8.51
N THR A 87 -12.68 1.71 9.27
CA THR A 87 -13.13 0.32 9.40
C THR A 87 -13.64 -0.22 8.06
N VAL A 88 -14.39 0.57 7.30
CA VAL A 88 -14.83 0.21 5.94
C VAL A 88 -13.63 -0.06 5.04
N MET A 89 -12.62 0.80 5.07
CA MET A 89 -11.42 0.66 4.25
C MET A 89 -10.64 -0.62 4.59
N TRP A 90 -10.35 -0.86 5.86
CA TRP A 90 -9.63 -2.08 6.28
C TRP A 90 -10.45 -3.35 6.10
N GLY A 91 -11.77 -3.29 6.34
CA GLY A 91 -12.69 -4.39 6.05
C GLY A 91 -12.72 -4.75 4.56
N ALA A 92 -12.81 -3.74 3.69
CA ALA A 92 -12.75 -3.92 2.24
C ALA A 92 -11.39 -4.50 1.79
N THR A 93 -10.29 -4.02 2.39
CA THR A 93 -8.94 -4.56 2.13
C THR A 93 -8.84 -6.03 2.53
N LEU A 94 -9.38 -6.42 3.69
CA LEU A 94 -9.42 -7.81 4.12
C LEU A 94 -10.23 -8.67 3.14
N VAL A 95 -11.44 -8.23 2.80
CA VAL A 95 -12.31 -8.94 1.83
C VAL A 95 -11.59 -9.09 0.48
N GLY A 96 -10.98 -8.04 -0.03
CA GLY A 96 -10.24 -8.09 -1.29
C GLY A 96 -9.06 -9.06 -1.27
N ARG A 97 -8.31 -9.11 -0.17
CA ARG A 97 -7.21 -10.09 0.01
C ARG A 97 -7.72 -11.52 0.05
N LEU A 98 -8.83 -11.78 0.76
CA LEU A 98 -9.46 -13.10 0.80
C LEU A 98 -9.99 -13.52 -0.58
N LEU A 99 -10.62 -12.61 -1.31
CA LEU A 99 -11.07 -12.87 -2.68
C LEU A 99 -9.90 -13.26 -3.60
N ILE A 100 -8.78 -12.56 -3.53
CA ILE A 100 -7.58 -12.86 -4.33
C ILE A 100 -6.96 -14.20 -3.89
N ALA A 101 -6.94 -14.50 -2.60
CA ALA A 101 -6.33 -15.72 -2.09
C ALA A 101 -7.14 -16.98 -2.43
N PHE A 102 -8.46 -16.93 -2.32
CA PHE A 102 -9.32 -18.11 -2.37
C PHE A 102 -10.23 -18.20 -3.60
N VAL A 103 -10.63 -17.05 -4.18
CA VAL A 103 -11.63 -17.04 -5.26
C VAL A 103 -11.00 -16.70 -6.62
N PHE A 104 -10.14 -15.69 -6.66
CA PHE A 104 -9.53 -15.18 -7.89
C PHE A 104 -7.98 -15.19 -7.82
N PRO A 105 -7.34 -16.38 -7.79
CA PRO A 105 -5.89 -16.44 -7.71
C PRO A 105 -5.26 -15.77 -8.94
N LEU A 106 -4.28 -14.90 -8.70
CA LEU A 106 -3.65 -14.08 -9.73
C LEU A 106 -2.74 -14.92 -10.62
N LYS A 107 -3.26 -15.43 -11.74
CA LYS A 107 -2.47 -16.20 -12.73
C LYS A 107 -1.41 -15.35 -13.44
N LYS A 108 -1.66 -14.06 -13.64
CA LYS A 108 -0.76 -13.09 -14.29
C LYS A 108 -0.61 -11.86 -13.39
N PRO A 109 0.25 -11.90 -12.35
CA PRO A 109 0.31 -10.87 -11.31
C PRO A 109 0.61 -9.48 -11.86
N ARG A 110 1.50 -9.35 -12.86
CA ARG A 110 1.84 -8.06 -13.46
C ARG A 110 0.63 -7.40 -14.16
N LYS A 111 -0.13 -8.18 -14.95
CA LYS A 111 -1.34 -7.65 -15.62
C LYS A 111 -2.44 -7.33 -14.61
N ALA A 112 -2.56 -8.14 -13.56
CA ALA A 112 -3.51 -7.89 -12.48
C ALA A 112 -3.18 -6.58 -11.73
N MET A 113 -1.91 -6.30 -11.46
CA MET A 113 -1.50 -5.02 -10.85
C MET A 113 -1.90 -3.81 -11.70
N VAL A 114 -1.75 -3.89 -13.03
CA VAL A 114 -2.23 -2.82 -13.94
C VAL A 114 -3.74 -2.64 -13.83
N GLY A 115 -4.52 -3.71 -13.87
CA GLY A 115 -5.97 -3.63 -13.72
C GLY A 115 -6.38 -3.03 -12.38
N MET A 116 -5.78 -3.50 -11.29
CA MET A 116 -6.04 -2.99 -9.94
C MET A 116 -5.66 -1.51 -9.79
N SER A 117 -4.52 -1.06 -10.34
CA SER A 117 -4.09 0.34 -10.27
C SER A 117 -5.00 1.27 -11.06
N VAL A 118 -5.48 0.85 -12.22
CA VAL A 118 -6.45 1.62 -13.03
C VAL A 118 -7.78 1.74 -12.28
N LEU A 119 -8.33 0.61 -11.79
CA LEU A 119 -9.58 0.62 -11.02
C LEU A 119 -9.48 1.47 -9.77
N CYS A 120 -8.37 1.35 -9.02
CA CYS A 120 -8.07 2.14 -7.84
C CYS A 120 -8.09 3.65 -8.19
N THR A 121 -7.41 4.05 -9.26
CA THR A 121 -7.37 5.46 -9.69
C THR A 121 -8.76 5.97 -10.08
N VAL A 122 -9.51 5.19 -10.85
CA VAL A 122 -10.88 5.56 -11.25
C VAL A 122 -11.77 5.73 -10.03
N PHE A 123 -11.79 4.75 -9.12
CA PHE A 123 -12.61 4.83 -7.91
C PHE A 123 -12.17 5.96 -6.99
N TYR A 124 -10.88 6.28 -6.93
CA TYR A 124 -10.41 7.42 -6.17
C TYR A 124 -10.89 8.76 -6.74
N VAL A 125 -10.80 8.95 -8.05
CA VAL A 125 -11.31 10.16 -8.72
C VAL A 125 -12.80 10.33 -8.45
N LEU A 126 -13.58 9.25 -8.63
CA LEU A 126 -15.02 9.27 -8.34
C LEU A 126 -15.30 9.54 -6.85
N LEU A 127 -14.48 9.00 -5.95
CA LEU A 127 -14.60 9.21 -4.51
C LEU A 127 -14.45 10.69 -4.11
N VAL A 128 -13.47 11.38 -4.67
CA VAL A 128 -13.26 12.82 -4.42
C VAL A 128 -14.40 13.66 -5.00
N MET A 129 -15.06 13.17 -6.05
CA MET A 129 -16.24 13.82 -6.66
C MET A 129 -17.57 13.42 -6.02
N ALA A 130 -17.56 12.54 -5.02
CA ALA A 130 -18.79 12.08 -4.37
C ALA A 130 -19.40 13.18 -3.51
N HIS A 131 -20.72 13.42 -3.69
CA HIS A 131 -21.48 14.41 -2.92
C HIS A 131 -22.49 13.78 -1.94
N THR A 132 -22.65 12.46 -1.96
CA THR A 132 -23.57 11.75 -1.07
C THR A 132 -22.85 10.74 -0.22
N GLN A 133 -23.32 10.55 1.02
CA GLN A 133 -22.75 9.60 1.96
C GLN A 133 -22.68 8.17 1.39
N GLY A 134 -23.77 7.70 0.74
CA GLY A 134 -23.81 6.35 0.18
C GLY A 134 -22.79 6.14 -0.93
N ALA A 135 -22.69 7.11 -1.85
CA ALA A 135 -21.69 7.07 -2.92
C ALA A 135 -20.25 7.09 -2.34
N ALA A 136 -19.98 7.95 -1.37
CA ALA A 136 -18.67 8.05 -0.73
C ALA A 136 -18.23 6.74 -0.06
N ILE A 137 -19.12 6.09 0.69
CA ILE A 137 -18.82 4.81 1.35
C ILE A 137 -18.62 3.69 0.30
N LEU A 138 -19.46 3.62 -0.71
CA LEU A 138 -19.36 2.61 -1.77
C LEU A 138 -18.06 2.77 -2.58
N LEU A 139 -17.71 4.01 -2.94
CA LEU A 139 -16.49 4.30 -3.72
C LEU A 139 -15.23 4.10 -2.88
N LEU A 140 -15.26 4.40 -1.59
CA LEU A 140 -14.18 4.09 -0.67
C LEU A 140 -13.97 2.57 -0.55
N PHE A 141 -15.04 1.81 -0.45
CA PHE A 141 -15.00 0.34 -0.42
C PHE A 141 -14.42 -0.22 -1.74
N ALA A 142 -14.87 0.27 -2.89
CA ALA A 142 -14.39 -0.15 -4.20
C ALA A 142 -12.90 0.22 -4.41
N PHE A 143 -12.48 1.42 -3.96
CA PHE A 143 -11.08 1.84 -3.94
C PHE A 143 -10.23 0.88 -3.10
N ALA A 144 -10.63 0.58 -1.87
CA ALA A 144 -9.89 -0.27 -0.95
C ALA A 144 -9.78 -1.72 -1.45
N ILE A 145 -10.84 -2.30 -2.03
CA ILE A 145 -10.79 -3.62 -2.68
C ILE A 145 -9.80 -3.60 -3.83
N SER A 146 -9.86 -2.60 -4.70
CA SER A 146 -8.96 -2.49 -5.85
C SER A 146 -7.49 -2.35 -5.44
N MET A 147 -7.23 -1.68 -4.30
CA MET A 147 -5.89 -1.48 -3.74
C MET A 147 -5.35 -2.71 -3.00
N SER A 148 -6.23 -3.56 -2.47
CA SER A 148 -5.91 -4.61 -1.49
C SER A 148 -4.83 -5.61 -1.93
N GLY A 149 -4.78 -5.94 -3.21
CA GLY A 149 -3.83 -6.88 -3.79
C GLY A 149 -2.53 -6.26 -4.30
N LEU A 150 -2.48 -4.94 -4.46
CA LEU A 150 -1.33 -4.27 -5.09
C LEU A 150 -0.05 -4.43 -4.28
N ASN A 151 -0.09 -4.08 -2.99
CA ASN A 151 1.10 -4.16 -2.13
C ASN A 151 1.68 -5.58 -2.04
N PRO A 152 0.93 -6.61 -1.63
CA PRO A 152 1.49 -7.95 -1.50
C PRO A 152 1.97 -8.51 -2.85
N THR A 153 1.28 -8.20 -3.95
CA THR A 153 1.70 -8.65 -5.29
C THR A 153 2.96 -7.93 -5.76
N ALA A 154 3.08 -6.63 -5.49
CA ALA A 154 4.27 -5.85 -5.83
C ALA A 154 5.49 -6.30 -5.03
N VAL A 155 5.35 -6.51 -3.72
CA VAL A 155 6.42 -7.02 -2.85
C VAL A 155 6.84 -8.43 -3.27
N ALA A 156 5.89 -9.33 -3.54
CA ALA A 156 6.19 -10.68 -4.03
C ALA A 156 6.89 -10.65 -5.40
N SER A 157 6.49 -9.74 -6.29
CA SER A 157 7.14 -9.56 -7.59
C SER A 157 8.57 -9.00 -7.43
N ALA A 158 8.76 -8.02 -6.54
CA ALA A 158 10.07 -7.48 -6.22
C ALA A 158 11.00 -8.55 -5.64
N GLY A 159 10.51 -9.38 -4.70
CA GLY A 159 11.30 -10.45 -4.10
C GLY A 159 11.75 -11.54 -5.08
N ARG A 160 11.02 -11.74 -6.18
CA ARG A 160 11.42 -12.67 -7.26
C ARG A 160 12.44 -12.06 -8.21
N MET A 161 12.45 -10.75 -8.36
CA MET A 161 13.21 -10.03 -9.38
C MET A 161 14.46 -9.35 -8.82
N THR A 162 14.67 -9.36 -7.49
CA THR A 162 15.75 -8.63 -6.83
C THR A 162 16.37 -9.47 -5.70
N SER A 163 17.56 -9.10 -5.25
CA SER A 163 18.22 -9.75 -4.11
C SER A 163 17.62 -9.32 -2.76
N VAL A 164 17.88 -10.11 -1.71
CA VAL A 164 17.46 -9.78 -0.33
C VAL A 164 18.00 -8.40 0.10
N THR A 165 19.27 -8.12 -0.23
CA THR A 165 19.92 -6.84 0.09
C THR A 165 19.22 -5.68 -0.61
N SER A 166 18.87 -5.82 -1.90
CA SER A 166 18.16 -4.78 -2.63
C SER A 166 16.74 -4.56 -2.09
N MET A 167 16.06 -5.61 -1.64
CA MET A 167 14.76 -5.49 -0.95
C MET A 167 14.87 -4.72 0.36
N GLY A 168 15.95 -4.95 1.13
CA GLY A 168 16.22 -4.24 2.38
C GLY A 168 16.37 -2.73 2.22
N ILE A 169 16.75 -2.25 1.02
CA ILE A 169 16.84 -0.82 0.70
C ILE A 169 15.57 -0.33 0.00
N MET A 170 15.03 -1.14 -0.91
CA MET A 170 13.83 -0.82 -1.67
C MET A 170 12.63 -0.49 -0.77
N LEU A 171 12.35 -1.34 0.23
CA LEU A 171 11.17 -1.19 1.07
C LEU A 171 11.18 0.09 1.92
N PRO A 172 12.26 0.46 2.64
CA PRO A 172 12.32 1.74 3.35
C PRO A 172 12.18 2.95 2.41
N VAL A 173 12.86 2.95 1.26
CA VAL A 173 12.75 4.02 0.27
C VAL A 173 11.31 4.13 -0.24
N ALA A 174 10.68 3.02 -0.60
CA ALA A 174 9.30 3.00 -1.04
C ALA A 174 8.32 3.44 0.06
N SER A 175 8.60 3.11 1.31
CA SER A 175 7.76 3.51 2.46
C SER A 175 7.78 5.02 2.73
N SER A 176 8.78 5.76 2.24
CA SER A 176 8.78 7.22 2.33
C SER A 176 7.58 7.87 1.65
N GLY A 177 6.99 7.22 0.64
CA GLY A 177 5.74 7.66 0.02
C GLY A 177 4.58 7.78 1.01
N ALA A 178 4.52 6.89 2.00
CA ALA A 178 3.53 6.90 3.06
C ALA A 178 3.63 8.11 4.01
N ILE A 179 4.77 8.76 4.03
CA ILE A 179 5.03 9.96 4.86
C ILE A 179 4.89 11.22 4.01
N LEU A 180 5.51 11.22 2.83
CA LEU A 180 5.60 12.41 1.98
C LEU A 180 4.24 12.84 1.44
N MET A 181 3.42 11.90 0.97
CA MET A 181 2.15 12.29 0.34
C MET A 181 1.11 12.81 1.32
N PRO A 182 0.86 12.21 2.49
CA PRO A 182 0.01 12.81 3.51
C PRO A 182 0.46 14.21 3.95
N TRP A 183 1.77 14.45 4.02
CA TRP A 183 2.33 15.77 4.31
C TRP A 183 2.04 16.77 3.19
N VAL A 184 2.22 16.39 1.92
CA VAL A 184 1.86 17.22 0.76
C VAL A 184 0.37 17.58 0.78
N ILE A 185 -0.51 16.61 1.06
CA ILE A 185 -1.96 16.85 1.22
C ILE A 185 -2.21 17.91 2.28
N GLY A 186 -1.52 17.84 3.42
CA GLY A 186 -1.64 18.84 4.49
C GLY A 186 -1.30 20.24 3.99
N ILE A 187 -0.17 20.41 3.32
CA ILE A 187 0.25 21.72 2.77
C ILE A 187 -0.76 22.25 1.74
N VAL A 188 -1.25 21.39 0.85
CA VAL A 188 -2.25 21.79 -0.15
C VAL A 188 -3.57 22.14 0.51
N ALA A 189 -3.98 21.36 1.52
CA ALA A 189 -5.21 21.59 2.26
C ALA A 189 -5.20 22.92 3.02
N GLU A 190 -4.07 23.30 3.61
CA GLU A 190 -3.90 24.60 4.28
C GLU A 190 -4.01 25.78 3.32
N ARG A 191 -3.52 25.64 2.09
CA ARG A 191 -3.48 26.74 1.11
C ARG A 191 -4.71 26.84 0.22
N ALA A 192 -5.25 25.70 -0.21
CA ALA A 192 -6.30 25.59 -1.22
C ALA A 192 -7.57 24.88 -0.74
N GLY A 193 -7.61 24.52 0.54
CA GLY A 193 -8.74 23.81 1.13
C GLY A 193 -8.62 22.29 1.03
N LEU A 194 -9.38 21.61 1.90
CA LEU A 194 -9.29 20.17 2.11
C LEU A 194 -9.64 19.34 0.86
N ALA A 195 -10.60 19.83 0.05
CA ALA A 195 -10.94 19.16 -1.21
C ALA A 195 -9.77 19.16 -2.21
N ALA A 196 -9.05 20.28 -2.33
CA ALA A 196 -7.85 20.37 -3.17
C ALA A 196 -6.73 19.48 -2.63
N GLY A 197 -6.55 19.44 -1.30
CA GLY A 197 -5.62 18.53 -0.64
C GLY A 197 -5.91 17.07 -1.02
N MET A 198 -7.15 16.62 -0.87
CA MET A 198 -7.54 15.27 -1.26
C MET A 198 -7.41 15.01 -2.76
N ALA A 199 -7.75 15.99 -3.61
CA ALA A 199 -7.57 15.85 -5.06
C ALA A 199 -6.10 15.67 -5.44
N SER A 200 -5.14 16.23 -4.69
CA SER A 200 -3.70 16.05 -4.96
C SER A 200 -3.25 14.59 -4.89
N ASN A 201 -3.96 13.72 -4.15
CA ASN A 201 -3.66 12.28 -4.10
C ASN A 201 -3.99 11.53 -5.43
N ILE A 202 -4.60 12.20 -6.40
CA ILE A 202 -4.71 11.67 -7.77
C ILE A 202 -3.31 11.50 -8.39
N VAL A 203 -2.35 12.36 -8.03
CA VAL A 203 -0.98 12.28 -8.54
C VAL A 203 -0.32 10.93 -8.24
N PRO A 204 -0.24 10.46 -6.97
CA PRO A 204 0.31 9.13 -6.71
C PRO A 204 -0.55 8.00 -7.28
N CYS A 205 -1.86 8.14 -7.41
CA CYS A 205 -2.69 7.14 -8.07
C CYS A 205 -2.31 7.00 -9.57
N VAL A 206 -2.12 8.12 -10.28
CA VAL A 206 -1.63 8.11 -11.67
C VAL A 206 -0.21 7.59 -11.75
N GLY A 207 0.68 8.01 -10.84
CA GLY A 207 2.03 7.46 -10.72
C GLY A 207 2.03 5.94 -10.57
N LEU A 208 1.14 5.41 -9.73
CA LEU A 208 0.96 3.97 -9.54
C LEU A 208 0.58 3.27 -10.86
N VAL A 209 -0.35 3.82 -11.65
CA VAL A 209 -0.70 3.28 -12.98
C VAL A 209 0.51 3.28 -13.92
N VAL A 210 1.24 4.39 -13.99
CA VAL A 210 2.43 4.50 -14.85
C VAL A 210 3.47 3.45 -14.46
N PHE A 211 3.79 3.33 -13.18
CA PHE A 211 4.81 2.38 -12.72
C PHE A 211 4.37 0.92 -12.85
N THR A 212 3.09 0.59 -12.66
CA THR A 212 2.58 -0.76 -12.92
C THR A 212 2.65 -1.11 -14.41
N LEU A 213 2.37 -0.17 -15.32
CA LEU A 213 2.53 -0.37 -16.75
C LEU A 213 3.99 -0.59 -17.15
N LEU A 214 4.92 0.19 -16.57
CA LEU A 214 6.34 0.04 -16.84
C LEU A 214 6.88 -1.31 -16.32
N VAL A 215 6.49 -1.71 -15.10
CA VAL A 215 6.85 -3.00 -14.53
C VAL A 215 6.26 -4.17 -15.33
N ALA A 216 5.04 -4.00 -15.87
CA ALA A 216 4.41 -5.03 -16.70
C ALA A 216 5.15 -5.28 -18.04
N LYS A 217 5.94 -4.30 -18.52
CA LYS A 217 6.76 -4.42 -19.73
C LYS A 217 8.15 -5.02 -19.48
N LEU A 218 8.56 -5.22 -18.23
CA LEU A 218 9.83 -5.86 -17.92
C LEU A 218 9.82 -7.31 -18.41
N PRO A 219 10.94 -7.85 -18.95
CA PRO A 219 11.02 -9.22 -19.40
C PRO A 219 10.70 -10.20 -18.25
N GLU A 220 10.01 -11.28 -18.58
CA GLU A 220 9.82 -12.42 -17.66
C GLU A 220 11.10 -13.26 -17.74
N GLU A 221 11.76 -13.43 -16.60
CA GLU A 221 12.84 -14.40 -16.42
C GLU A 221 12.27 -15.77 -16.08
#